data_b34247512d7a52f54ea2baf96ae87b91
#
_entry.id   b34247512d7a52f54ea2baf96ae87b91
#
_cell.length_a   1.000
_cell.length_b   1.000
_cell.length_c   1.000
_cell.angle_alpha   90.00
_cell.angle_beta   90.00
_cell.angle_gamma   90.00
#
_symmetry.space_group_name_H-M   'P 1'
#
loop_
_entity.id
_entity.type
_entity.pdbx_description
1 polymer ?
#
loop_
_entity_poly.entity_id
_entity_poly.type
_entity_poly.pdbx_seq_one_letter_code
_entity_poly.pdbx_strand_id
1 'polypeptide(L)'
;YAERLDLLAEFGYTEENCIPTTMGCDGSGHDMAIAVGGASNTSNMGMLGGTTVPDLPAFFEGGYFCSVMNSLANIPWVLWVNERGERFVNEDLSLANHMITANPIRMCKQAFILMDEAMMNDYVAGDAQGLKELEDGQAKGIIFKASNWKDLASSIGADAEILSETLESYNGCCEAGDDSDFGKASEFMRPLSMEGTVYAVEIKSSLGKTMGSWKTDRNFNVVDEQAEPIAGLYAVGVEGAMIWANVYTMNISGSCGAHNIYSGRTAVLHAVETRL
;
A
#
# COMPACT_ATOMS: atom_id res chain seq x y z
N TYR A 1 14.30 3.86 4.81
CA TYR A 1 14.77 3.87 3.41
C TYR A 1 13.63 3.72 2.38
N ALA A 2 12.49 4.38 2.63
CA ALA A 2 11.32 4.29 1.74
C ALA A 2 11.56 4.88 0.33
N GLU A 3 12.62 5.67 0.14
CA GLU A 3 13.03 6.22 -1.17
C GLU A 3 14.02 5.32 -1.92
N ARG A 4 14.50 4.24 -1.30
CA ARG A 4 15.49 3.31 -1.85
C ARG A 4 14.80 2.16 -2.58
N LEU A 5 14.22 2.45 -3.75
CA LEU A 5 13.56 1.42 -4.57
C LEU A 5 14.52 0.28 -4.98
N ASP A 6 15.83 0.54 -5.07
CA ASP A 6 16.84 -0.48 -5.29
C ASP A 6 16.85 -1.54 -4.17
N LEU A 7 16.68 -1.15 -2.91
CA LEU A 7 16.56 -2.07 -1.78
C LEU A 7 15.16 -2.70 -1.68
N LEU A 8 14.14 -1.97 -2.10
CA LEU A 8 12.75 -2.40 -2.01
C LEU A 8 12.33 -3.32 -3.16
N ALA A 9 13.09 -3.37 -4.25
CA ALA A 9 12.83 -4.24 -5.39
C ALA A 9 12.83 -5.73 -5.00
N GLU A 10 13.63 -6.14 -4.04
CA GLU A 10 13.65 -7.52 -3.50
C GLU A 10 12.30 -7.94 -2.89
N PHE A 11 11.47 -6.96 -2.50
CA PHE A 11 10.14 -7.17 -1.92
C PHE A 11 9.01 -6.97 -2.94
N GLY A 12 9.35 -6.75 -4.21
CA GLY A 12 8.40 -6.55 -5.30
C GLY A 12 7.94 -5.10 -5.50
N TYR A 13 8.53 -4.12 -4.80
CA TYR A 13 8.22 -2.71 -5.01
C TYR A 13 9.05 -2.15 -6.17
N THR A 14 8.37 -1.55 -7.14
CA THR A 14 8.96 -0.95 -8.34
C THR A 14 8.34 0.43 -8.59
N GLU A 15 8.90 1.22 -9.51
CA GLU A 15 8.32 2.50 -9.92
C GLU A 15 6.91 2.36 -10.53
N GLU A 16 6.60 1.18 -11.10
CA GLU A 16 5.29 0.94 -11.68
C GLU A 16 4.20 0.74 -10.61
N ASN A 17 4.52 0.11 -9.46
CA ASN A 17 3.52 -0.29 -8.47
C ASN A 17 3.59 0.45 -7.14
N CYS A 18 4.57 1.34 -6.95
CA CYS A 18 4.67 2.10 -5.70
C CYS A 18 5.17 3.53 -5.90
N ILE A 19 4.89 4.36 -4.90
CA ILE A 19 5.32 5.77 -4.84
C ILE A 19 5.87 6.05 -3.44
N PRO A 20 7.13 6.51 -3.29
CA PRO A 20 7.61 7.08 -2.04
C PRO A 20 6.81 8.34 -1.67
N THR A 21 6.26 8.36 -0.46
CA THR A 21 5.43 9.47 0.03
C THR A 21 6.05 10.22 1.20
N THR A 22 7.28 9.85 1.58
CA THR A 22 8.03 10.50 2.67
C THR A 22 9.34 11.03 2.12
N MET A 23 9.68 12.28 2.45
CA MET A 23 10.96 12.87 2.08
C MET A 23 12.02 12.63 3.15
N GLY A 24 13.27 12.42 2.73
CA GLY A 24 14.44 12.25 3.61
C GLY A 24 14.58 10.85 4.19
N CYS A 25 13.91 9.85 3.63
CA CYS A 25 14.10 8.43 3.96
C CYS A 25 15.05 7.75 2.97
N ASP A 26 16.21 8.38 2.77
CA ASP A 26 17.22 8.07 1.75
C ASP A 26 18.06 6.80 2.03
N GLY A 27 17.88 6.18 3.19
CA GLY A 27 18.62 4.97 3.56
C GLY A 27 20.05 5.20 4.07
N SER A 28 20.48 6.45 4.30
CA SER A 28 21.82 6.73 4.79
C SER A 28 22.13 6.04 6.12
N GLY A 29 21.16 5.98 7.05
CA GLY A 29 21.30 5.21 8.28
C GLY A 29 21.44 3.71 8.04
N HIS A 30 20.78 3.17 7.02
CA HIS A 30 20.93 1.79 6.60
C HIS A 30 22.35 1.51 6.09
N ASP A 31 22.86 2.33 5.19
CA ASP A 31 24.21 2.18 4.63
C ASP A 31 25.30 2.29 5.71
N MET A 32 25.14 3.20 6.69
CA MET A 32 26.07 3.33 7.81
C MET A 32 26.13 2.08 8.68
N ALA A 33 25.01 1.46 8.99
CA ALA A 33 24.98 0.27 9.83
C ALA A 33 25.51 -0.98 9.09
N ILE A 34 25.25 -1.11 7.79
CA ILE A 34 25.88 -2.13 6.93
C ILE A 34 27.41 -1.99 6.96
N ALA A 35 27.92 -0.76 6.83
CA ALA A 35 29.36 -0.50 6.78
C ALA A 35 30.12 -0.95 8.04
N VAL A 36 29.44 -1.10 9.18
CA VAL A 36 30.02 -1.59 10.44
C VAL A 36 29.61 -3.02 10.79
N GLY A 37 29.01 -3.75 9.85
CA GLY A 37 28.68 -5.17 10.00
C GLY A 37 27.30 -5.46 10.61
N GLY A 38 26.40 -4.49 10.62
CA GLY A 38 25.03 -4.70 11.11
C GLY A 38 24.24 -5.72 10.27
N ALA A 39 23.54 -6.63 10.93
CA ALA A 39 22.68 -7.60 10.27
C ALA A 39 21.34 -6.97 9.90
N SER A 40 21.04 -7.01 8.62
CA SER A 40 19.78 -6.49 8.09
C SER A 40 18.60 -7.41 8.45
N ASN A 41 17.46 -6.80 8.74
CA ASN A 41 16.18 -7.50 8.92
C ASN A 41 15.23 -7.26 7.74
N THR A 42 15.76 -6.92 6.59
CA THR A 42 14.94 -6.56 5.41
C THR A 42 14.00 -7.67 4.98
N SER A 43 14.34 -8.95 5.17
CA SER A 43 13.46 -10.09 4.86
C SER A 43 12.12 -10.09 5.61
N ASN A 44 12.02 -9.38 6.73
CA ASN A 44 10.80 -9.22 7.54
C ASN A 44 10.35 -7.77 7.64
N MET A 45 10.79 -6.94 6.72
CA MET A 45 10.44 -5.53 6.70
C MET A 45 8.93 -5.32 6.55
N GLY A 46 8.36 -4.52 7.44
CA GLY A 46 7.01 -3.98 7.29
C GLY A 46 7.03 -2.67 6.49
N MET A 47 6.00 -2.43 5.72
CA MET A 47 5.76 -1.13 5.10
C MET A 47 4.62 -0.41 5.80
N LEU A 48 4.85 0.84 6.17
CA LEU A 48 3.81 1.76 6.61
C LEU A 48 3.44 2.66 5.43
N GLY A 49 2.36 2.34 4.80
CA GLY A 49 1.79 3.09 3.69
C GLY A 49 0.38 2.61 3.41
N GLY A 50 -0.30 3.23 2.50
CA GLY A 50 -1.63 2.83 2.05
C GLY A 50 -1.62 2.65 0.54
N THR A 51 -2.79 2.74 -0.05
CA THR A 51 -2.97 2.82 -1.49
C THR A 51 -3.13 4.28 -1.90
N THR A 52 -2.59 4.67 -3.03
CA THR A 52 -2.70 6.02 -3.59
C THR A 52 -2.99 5.97 -5.08
N VAL A 53 -3.72 6.98 -5.55
CA VAL A 53 -3.87 7.26 -6.98
C VAL A 53 -2.68 8.13 -7.40
N PRO A 54 -1.86 7.75 -8.39
CA PRO A 54 -0.69 8.52 -8.78
C PRO A 54 -1.05 9.90 -9.32
N ASP A 55 -0.13 10.85 -9.24
CA ASP A 55 -0.19 12.19 -9.85
C ASP A 55 -1.45 13.05 -9.55
N LEU A 56 -2.29 12.62 -8.63
CA LEU A 56 -3.31 13.47 -8.02
C LEU A 56 -2.75 14.17 -6.78
N PRO A 57 -3.42 15.22 -6.25
CA PRO A 57 -2.90 15.98 -5.13
C PRO A 57 -2.45 15.07 -4.00
N ALA A 58 -1.12 14.96 -3.85
CA ALA A 58 -0.50 14.08 -2.90
C ALA A 58 -0.56 14.67 -1.49
N PHE A 59 -0.17 13.85 -0.53
CA PHE A 59 -0.11 14.10 0.91
C PHE A 59 0.41 15.49 1.33
N PHE A 60 1.23 16.16 0.49
CA PHE A 60 1.90 17.42 0.83
C PHE A 60 1.32 18.68 0.15
N GLU A 61 0.55 18.55 -0.92
CA GLU A 61 0.00 19.72 -1.64
C GLU A 61 -1.39 20.13 -1.18
N GLY A 62 -2.10 19.32 -0.45
CA GLY A 62 -3.46 19.61 0.05
C GLY A 62 -3.89 18.67 1.17
N GLY A 63 -3.01 17.75 1.55
CA GLY A 63 -3.28 16.67 2.49
C GLY A 63 -3.89 15.45 1.79
N TYR A 64 -3.42 14.27 2.16
CA TYR A 64 -3.86 12.96 1.67
C TYR A 64 -5.39 12.78 1.67
N PHE A 65 -6.05 13.38 2.64
CA PHE A 65 -7.51 13.32 2.81
C PHE A 65 -8.28 14.35 1.98
N CYS A 66 -7.60 15.19 1.20
CA CYS A 66 -8.23 16.21 0.38
C CYS A 66 -8.51 15.75 -1.06
N SER A 67 -7.93 14.63 -1.51
CA SER A 67 -8.21 14.08 -2.83
C SER A 67 -9.39 13.12 -2.78
N VAL A 68 -10.42 13.41 -3.57
CA VAL A 68 -11.63 12.59 -3.70
C VAL A 68 -11.26 11.26 -4.38
N MET A 69 -10.55 11.31 -5.51
CA MET A 69 -10.16 10.08 -6.23
C MET A 69 -9.21 9.19 -5.42
N ASN A 70 -8.32 9.78 -4.63
CA ASN A 70 -7.44 9.01 -3.77
C ASN A 70 -8.20 8.23 -2.67
N SER A 71 -9.34 8.76 -2.24
CA SER A 71 -10.20 8.10 -1.24
C SER A 71 -10.89 6.84 -1.76
N LEU A 72 -10.95 6.61 -3.09
CA LEU A 72 -11.44 5.38 -3.70
C LEU A 72 -10.72 4.13 -3.18
N ALA A 73 -9.43 4.25 -2.87
CA ALA A 73 -8.63 3.16 -2.34
C ALA A 73 -9.09 2.64 -0.97
N ASN A 74 -9.93 3.40 -0.27
CA ASN A 74 -10.51 3.02 1.02
C ASN A 74 -11.99 2.62 0.93
N ILE A 75 -12.53 2.54 -0.28
CA ILE A 75 -13.94 2.20 -0.50
C ILE A 75 -14.09 0.67 -0.62
N PRO A 76 -14.87 0.01 0.25
CA PRO A 76 -14.95 -1.44 0.28
C PRO A 76 -15.76 -2.06 -0.88
N TRP A 77 -16.63 -1.29 -1.51
CA TRP A 77 -17.53 -1.80 -2.55
C TRP A 77 -17.00 -1.70 -3.99
N VAL A 78 -15.78 -1.23 -4.19
CA VAL A 78 -15.10 -1.26 -5.50
C VAL A 78 -14.47 -2.62 -5.77
N LEU A 79 -14.07 -2.89 -6.99
CA LEU A 79 -13.34 -4.09 -7.41
C LEU A 79 -11.93 -3.72 -7.84
N TRP A 80 -10.92 -4.45 -7.35
CA TRP A 80 -9.53 -4.23 -7.73
C TRP A 80 -9.02 -5.36 -8.62
N VAL A 81 -8.32 -4.97 -9.70
CA VAL A 81 -7.67 -5.93 -10.62
C VAL A 81 -6.20 -5.56 -10.84
N ASN A 82 -5.41 -6.56 -11.18
CA ASN A 82 -4.03 -6.41 -11.61
C ASN A 82 -3.94 -6.08 -13.12
N GLU A 83 -2.72 -5.95 -13.64
CA GLU A 83 -2.42 -5.68 -15.06
C GLU A 83 -2.92 -6.76 -16.04
N ARG A 84 -3.31 -7.94 -15.54
CA ARG A 84 -3.88 -9.00 -16.37
C ARG A 84 -5.41 -8.97 -16.41
N GLY A 85 -6.04 -8.18 -15.52
CA GLY A 85 -7.48 -8.14 -15.35
C GLY A 85 -8.00 -9.10 -14.28
N GLU A 86 -7.12 -9.69 -13.46
CA GLU A 86 -7.49 -10.61 -12.39
C GLU A 86 -7.69 -9.86 -11.07
N ARG A 87 -8.74 -10.19 -10.32
CA ARG A 87 -8.91 -9.77 -8.94
C ARG A 87 -7.83 -10.40 -8.06
N PHE A 88 -7.28 -9.66 -7.10
CA PHE A 88 -6.14 -10.13 -6.30
C PHE A 88 -6.27 -9.87 -4.80
N VAL A 89 -7.33 -9.23 -4.33
CA VAL A 89 -7.50 -8.83 -2.93
C VAL A 89 -8.97 -8.80 -2.53
N ASN A 90 -9.23 -8.96 -1.23
CA ASN A 90 -10.51 -8.56 -0.64
C ASN A 90 -10.45 -7.07 -0.29
N GLU A 91 -11.23 -6.26 -0.97
CA GLU A 91 -11.18 -4.79 -0.88
C GLU A 91 -11.77 -4.26 0.45
N ASP A 92 -12.66 -5.01 1.12
CA ASP A 92 -13.26 -4.58 2.38
C ASP A 92 -12.27 -4.61 3.56
N LEU A 93 -11.17 -5.34 3.44
CA LEU A 93 -10.10 -5.35 4.43
C LEU A 93 -9.45 -3.96 4.62
N SER A 94 -9.62 -3.05 3.66
CA SER A 94 -9.20 -1.65 3.78
C SER A 94 -9.82 -0.94 4.99
N LEU A 95 -11.05 -1.32 5.38
CA LEU A 95 -11.74 -0.77 6.55
C LEU A 95 -11.07 -1.15 7.87
N ALA A 96 -10.51 -2.34 7.95
CA ALA A 96 -9.80 -2.81 9.14
C ALA A 96 -8.36 -2.30 9.16
N ASN A 97 -7.68 -2.37 8.03
CA ASN A 97 -6.29 -1.93 7.87
C ASN A 97 -5.97 -1.77 6.38
N HIS A 98 -5.94 -0.55 5.90
CA HIS A 98 -5.65 -0.23 4.50
C HIS A 98 -4.27 -0.73 4.00
N MET A 99 -3.36 -1.13 4.87
CA MET A 99 -2.08 -1.75 4.46
C MET A 99 -2.26 -3.19 4.04
N ILE A 100 -3.32 -3.88 4.51
CA ILE A 100 -3.62 -5.25 4.07
C ILE A 100 -4.00 -5.25 2.59
N THR A 101 -4.71 -4.23 2.11
CA THR A 101 -5.06 -4.08 0.70
C THR A 101 -3.91 -3.48 -0.13
N ALA A 102 -3.12 -2.57 0.43
CA ALA A 102 -1.99 -1.95 -0.25
C ALA A 102 -0.82 -2.92 -0.49
N ASN A 103 -0.56 -3.81 0.46
CA ASN A 103 0.59 -4.73 0.42
C ASN A 103 0.58 -5.69 -0.79
N PRO A 104 -0.55 -6.31 -1.19
CA PRO A 104 -0.61 -7.15 -2.37
C PRO A 104 -0.30 -6.44 -3.70
N ILE A 105 -0.41 -5.11 -3.78
CA ILE A 105 -0.09 -4.35 -5.00
C ILE A 105 1.37 -4.60 -5.44
N ARG A 106 2.29 -4.82 -4.50
CA ARG A 106 3.69 -5.16 -4.81
C ARG A 106 3.87 -6.46 -5.60
N MET A 107 2.85 -7.31 -5.63
CA MET A 107 2.85 -8.56 -6.42
C MET A 107 2.32 -8.35 -7.84
N CYS A 108 1.79 -7.15 -8.12
CA CYS A 108 1.27 -6.73 -9.40
C CYS A 108 2.29 -5.82 -10.09
N LYS A 109 2.33 -5.84 -11.41
CA LYS A 109 3.05 -4.83 -12.17
C LYS A 109 2.30 -3.49 -12.12
N GLN A 110 0.98 -3.55 -12.30
CA GLN A 110 0.04 -2.43 -12.17
C GLN A 110 -1.24 -2.93 -11.50
N ALA A 111 -1.97 -2.03 -10.85
CA ALA A 111 -3.26 -2.33 -10.25
C ALA A 111 -4.27 -1.22 -10.53
N PHE A 112 -5.53 -1.60 -10.64
CA PHE A 112 -6.62 -0.70 -11.00
C PHE A 112 -7.85 -0.95 -10.14
N ILE A 113 -8.56 0.12 -9.81
CA ILE A 113 -9.93 0.08 -9.29
C ILE A 113 -10.88 0.15 -10.47
N LEU A 114 -11.82 -0.79 -10.56
CA LEU A 114 -12.86 -0.83 -11.59
C LEU A 114 -14.17 -0.28 -11.06
N MET A 115 -14.84 0.53 -11.88
CA MET A 115 -16.17 1.07 -11.61
C MET A 115 -16.98 1.15 -12.89
N ASP A 116 -18.27 0.92 -12.81
CA ASP A 116 -19.21 1.30 -13.87
C ASP A 116 -19.63 2.76 -13.76
N GLU A 117 -20.38 3.25 -14.74
CA GLU A 117 -20.82 4.64 -14.80
C GLU A 117 -21.70 5.05 -13.61
N ALA A 118 -22.54 4.16 -13.13
CA ALA A 118 -23.42 4.45 -12.00
C ALA A 118 -22.62 4.61 -10.71
N MET A 119 -21.67 3.71 -10.47
CA MET A 119 -20.76 3.79 -9.32
C MET A 119 -19.92 5.06 -9.34
N MET A 120 -19.33 5.40 -10.50
CA MET A 120 -18.50 6.60 -10.62
C MET A 120 -19.33 7.87 -10.43
N ASN A 121 -20.51 7.94 -11.04
CA ASN A 121 -21.40 9.09 -10.90
C ASN A 121 -21.87 9.25 -9.46
N ASP A 122 -22.27 8.18 -8.78
CA ASP A 122 -22.63 8.21 -7.36
C ASP A 122 -21.47 8.71 -6.49
N TYR A 123 -20.25 8.27 -6.79
CA TYR A 123 -19.07 8.61 -6.01
C TYR A 123 -18.69 10.09 -6.10
N VAL A 124 -18.79 10.69 -7.28
CA VAL A 124 -18.47 12.11 -7.49
C VAL A 124 -19.70 13.01 -7.40
N ALA A 125 -20.88 12.49 -7.07
CA ALA A 125 -22.15 13.23 -7.08
C ALA A 125 -22.10 14.47 -6.19
N GLY A 126 -22.23 15.65 -6.82
CA GLY A 126 -22.24 16.94 -6.11
C GLY A 126 -20.88 17.43 -5.61
N ASP A 127 -19.80 16.72 -5.90
CA ASP A 127 -18.44 17.09 -5.52
C ASP A 127 -17.67 17.68 -6.72
N ALA A 128 -17.55 19.01 -6.74
CA ALA A 128 -16.85 19.72 -7.83
C ALA A 128 -15.35 19.37 -7.89
N GLN A 129 -14.73 19.04 -6.76
CA GLN A 129 -13.34 18.59 -6.71
C GLN A 129 -13.21 17.19 -7.31
N GLY A 130 -14.10 16.27 -6.93
CA GLY A 130 -14.11 14.91 -7.49
C GLY A 130 -14.29 14.90 -9.00
N LEU A 131 -15.19 15.72 -9.53
CA LEU A 131 -15.38 15.89 -10.98
C LEU A 131 -14.11 16.43 -11.66
N LYS A 132 -13.47 17.43 -11.06
CA LYS A 132 -12.22 17.98 -11.59
C LYS A 132 -11.08 16.95 -11.54
N GLU A 133 -10.93 16.22 -10.45
CA GLU A 133 -9.90 15.17 -10.31
C GLU A 133 -10.13 14.02 -11.31
N LEU A 134 -11.39 13.68 -11.60
CA LEU A 134 -11.76 12.71 -12.63
C LEU A 134 -11.30 13.17 -14.02
N GLU A 135 -11.55 14.45 -14.39
CA GLU A 135 -11.09 15.03 -15.64
C GLU A 135 -9.56 15.11 -15.72
N ASP A 136 -8.92 15.60 -14.67
CA ASP A 136 -7.46 15.71 -14.58
C ASP A 136 -6.79 14.33 -14.67
N GLY A 137 -7.36 13.33 -14.00
CA GLY A 137 -6.87 11.96 -14.03
C GLY A 137 -6.98 11.30 -15.42
N GLN A 138 -8.07 11.59 -16.15
CA GLN A 138 -8.20 11.14 -17.53
C GLN A 138 -7.17 11.83 -18.45
N ALA A 139 -6.98 13.14 -18.29
CA ALA A 139 -6.00 13.89 -19.06
C ALA A 139 -4.55 13.41 -18.82
N LYS A 140 -4.26 12.91 -17.63
CA LYS A 140 -2.94 12.36 -17.24
C LYS A 140 -2.76 10.89 -17.59
N GLY A 141 -3.81 10.19 -18.02
CA GLY A 141 -3.74 8.76 -18.34
C GLY A 141 -3.62 7.84 -17.13
N ILE A 142 -4.14 8.27 -15.97
CA ILE A 142 -4.25 7.48 -14.72
C ILE A 142 -5.68 7.05 -14.41
N ILE A 143 -6.66 7.71 -15.02
CA ILE A 143 -8.06 7.29 -15.02
C ILE A 143 -8.47 7.02 -16.46
N PHE A 144 -8.87 5.80 -16.72
CA PHE A 144 -9.27 5.32 -18.04
C PHE A 144 -10.79 5.27 -18.11
N LYS A 145 -11.35 5.71 -19.22
CA LYS A 145 -12.78 5.67 -19.50
C LYS A 145 -13.01 4.99 -20.85
N ALA A 146 -13.92 4.04 -20.90
CA ALA A 146 -14.27 3.33 -22.13
C ALA A 146 -15.78 3.11 -22.23
N SER A 147 -16.26 2.77 -23.41
CA SER A 147 -17.67 2.49 -23.68
C SER A 147 -18.10 1.07 -23.28
N ASN A 148 -17.15 0.20 -22.98
CA ASN A 148 -17.35 -1.20 -22.57
C ASN A 148 -16.05 -1.76 -21.94
N TRP A 149 -16.17 -2.92 -21.28
CA TRP A 149 -15.05 -3.58 -20.59
C TRP A 149 -13.94 -4.05 -21.51
N LYS A 150 -14.25 -4.47 -22.73
CA LYS A 150 -13.25 -4.90 -23.72
C LYS A 150 -12.33 -3.75 -24.16
N ASP A 151 -12.92 -2.59 -24.43
CA ASP A 151 -12.15 -1.40 -24.79
C ASP A 151 -11.35 -0.89 -23.58
N LEU A 152 -11.91 -1.00 -22.36
CA LEU A 152 -11.22 -0.65 -21.12
C LEU A 152 -10.01 -1.57 -20.91
N ALA A 153 -10.17 -2.89 -21.05
CA ALA A 153 -9.07 -3.85 -20.95
C ALA A 153 -7.92 -3.47 -21.88
N SER A 154 -8.25 -3.15 -23.14
CA SER A 154 -7.26 -2.69 -24.12
C SER A 154 -6.55 -1.41 -23.68
N SER A 155 -7.28 -0.47 -23.06
CA SER A 155 -6.73 0.82 -22.61
C SER A 155 -5.76 0.69 -21.44
N ILE A 156 -5.98 -0.28 -20.55
CA ILE A 156 -5.10 -0.57 -19.41
C ILE A 156 -4.07 -1.69 -19.67
N GLY A 157 -4.05 -2.24 -20.88
CA GLY A 157 -3.14 -3.31 -21.27
C GLY A 157 -3.48 -4.68 -20.69
N ALA A 158 -4.70 -4.86 -20.17
CA ALA A 158 -5.17 -6.13 -19.62
C ALA A 158 -5.70 -7.06 -20.71
N ASP A 159 -5.79 -8.35 -20.39
CA ASP A 159 -6.45 -9.34 -21.25
C ASP A 159 -7.96 -9.22 -21.12
N ALA A 160 -8.65 -9.02 -22.26
CA ALA A 160 -10.09 -8.78 -22.28
C ALA A 160 -10.91 -10.04 -21.88
N GLU A 161 -10.39 -11.25 -22.15
CA GLU A 161 -11.06 -12.50 -21.78
C GLU A 161 -10.93 -12.72 -20.27
N ILE A 162 -9.73 -12.55 -19.73
CA ILE A 162 -9.48 -12.66 -18.28
C ILE A 162 -10.30 -11.62 -17.51
N LEU A 163 -10.34 -10.37 -17.99
CA LEU A 163 -11.16 -9.34 -17.34
C LEU A 163 -12.65 -9.69 -17.36
N SER A 164 -13.17 -10.22 -18.48
CA SER A 164 -14.57 -10.68 -18.58
C SER A 164 -14.87 -11.79 -17.60
N GLU A 165 -14.00 -12.80 -17.50
CA GLU A 165 -14.13 -13.90 -16.55
C GLU A 165 -14.12 -13.41 -15.10
N THR A 166 -13.24 -12.45 -14.77
CA THR A 166 -13.18 -11.82 -13.45
C THR A 166 -14.49 -11.11 -13.10
N LEU A 167 -15.04 -10.33 -14.03
CA LEU A 167 -16.29 -9.59 -13.81
C LEU A 167 -17.48 -10.53 -13.67
N GLU A 168 -17.55 -11.58 -14.50
CA GLU A 168 -18.61 -12.59 -14.44
C GLU A 168 -18.56 -13.35 -13.11
N SER A 169 -17.37 -13.79 -12.68
CA SER A 169 -17.16 -14.45 -11.38
C SER A 169 -17.59 -13.55 -10.22
N TYR A 170 -17.12 -12.30 -10.19
CA TYR A 170 -17.47 -11.35 -9.15
C TYR A 170 -18.97 -11.04 -9.10
N ASN A 171 -19.59 -10.81 -10.27
CA ASN A 171 -21.04 -10.58 -10.34
C ASN A 171 -21.84 -11.82 -9.89
N GLY A 172 -21.36 -13.02 -10.21
CA GLY A 172 -21.94 -14.27 -9.72
C GLY A 172 -21.86 -14.40 -8.19
N CYS A 173 -20.73 -13.99 -7.58
CA CYS A 173 -20.62 -13.89 -6.12
C CYS A 173 -21.61 -12.87 -5.54
N CYS A 174 -21.79 -11.72 -6.20
CA CYS A 174 -22.78 -10.71 -5.77
C CYS A 174 -24.22 -11.26 -5.80
N GLU A 175 -24.59 -12.00 -6.84
CA GLU A 175 -25.90 -12.65 -6.96
C GLU A 175 -26.11 -13.73 -5.89
N ALA A 176 -25.06 -14.49 -5.59
CA ALA A 176 -25.09 -15.52 -4.54
C ALA A 176 -25.10 -14.92 -3.12
N GLY A 177 -24.68 -13.65 -2.96
CA GLY A 177 -24.49 -13.03 -1.66
C GLY A 177 -23.32 -13.59 -0.85
N ASP A 178 -22.37 -14.27 -1.53
CA ASP A 178 -21.22 -14.94 -0.94
C ASP A 178 -20.01 -14.83 -1.86
N ASP A 179 -18.94 -14.20 -1.40
CA ASP A 179 -17.68 -14.09 -2.11
C ASP A 179 -16.76 -15.26 -1.74
N SER A 180 -16.95 -16.38 -2.44
CA SER A 180 -16.16 -17.59 -2.24
C SER A 180 -14.67 -17.43 -2.59
N ASP A 181 -14.32 -16.42 -3.40
CA ASP A 181 -12.97 -16.25 -3.91
C ASP A 181 -12.07 -15.49 -2.93
N PHE A 182 -12.58 -14.41 -2.32
CA PHE A 182 -11.80 -13.54 -1.45
C PHE A 182 -12.46 -13.25 -0.10
N GLY A 183 -13.72 -13.65 0.10
CA GLY A 183 -14.44 -13.49 1.36
C GLY A 183 -14.86 -12.05 1.67
N LYS A 184 -15.13 -11.24 0.64
CA LYS A 184 -15.69 -9.91 0.80
C LYS A 184 -17.08 -10.00 1.42
N ALA A 185 -17.34 -9.18 2.45
CA ALA A 185 -18.64 -9.19 3.13
C ALA A 185 -19.77 -8.76 2.18
N SER A 186 -20.88 -9.48 2.23
CA SER A 186 -22.01 -9.29 1.30
C SER A 186 -22.57 -7.86 1.28
N GLU A 187 -22.49 -7.15 2.39
CA GLU A 187 -22.93 -5.75 2.52
C GLU A 187 -22.09 -4.77 1.67
N PHE A 188 -20.87 -5.17 1.30
CA PHE A 188 -19.97 -4.39 0.44
C PHE A 188 -19.93 -4.88 -1.00
N MET A 189 -20.61 -5.97 -1.32
CA MET A 189 -20.64 -6.49 -2.68
C MET A 189 -21.62 -5.68 -3.53
N ARG A 190 -21.11 -5.12 -4.62
CA ARG A 190 -21.89 -4.40 -5.63
C ARG A 190 -21.57 -4.96 -7.02
N PRO A 191 -22.55 -5.53 -7.74
CA PRO A 191 -22.31 -6.01 -9.08
C PRO A 191 -21.99 -4.84 -10.01
N LEU A 192 -21.05 -5.05 -10.94
CA LEU A 192 -20.73 -4.10 -11.98
C LEU A 192 -21.64 -4.34 -13.22
N SER A 193 -22.14 -3.24 -13.80
CA SER A 193 -22.86 -3.34 -15.07
C SER A 193 -21.94 -3.90 -16.15
N MET A 194 -22.43 -4.89 -16.91
CA MET A 194 -21.69 -5.46 -18.04
C MET A 194 -21.78 -4.60 -19.30
N GLU A 195 -22.65 -3.58 -19.31
CA GLU A 195 -22.89 -2.68 -20.44
C GLU A 195 -22.74 -1.22 -20.02
N GLY A 196 -22.39 -0.37 -20.98
CA GLY A 196 -22.28 1.09 -20.79
C GLY A 196 -20.87 1.56 -20.50
N THR A 197 -20.77 2.80 -20.05
CA THR A 197 -19.50 3.45 -19.74
C THR A 197 -18.87 2.83 -18.49
N VAL A 198 -17.57 2.57 -18.55
CA VAL A 198 -16.78 1.95 -17.48
C VAL A 198 -15.48 2.70 -17.25
N TYR A 199 -14.94 2.55 -16.05
CA TYR A 199 -13.74 3.25 -15.61
C TYR A 199 -12.74 2.30 -14.95
N ALA A 200 -11.46 2.58 -15.16
CA ALA A 200 -10.37 2.03 -14.37
C ALA A 200 -9.54 3.18 -13.79
N VAL A 201 -9.26 3.14 -12.50
CA VAL A 201 -8.44 4.11 -11.79
C VAL A 201 -7.15 3.43 -11.38
N GLU A 202 -6.00 3.87 -11.89
CA GLU A 202 -4.70 3.32 -11.51
C GLU A 202 -4.43 3.58 -10.02
N ILE A 203 -3.94 2.57 -9.33
CA ILE A 203 -3.54 2.63 -7.94
C ILE A 203 -2.14 2.09 -7.73
N LYS A 204 -1.42 2.69 -6.78
CA LYS A 204 -0.09 2.25 -6.35
C LYS A 204 0.00 2.14 -4.84
N SER A 205 0.93 1.35 -4.33
CA SER A 205 1.30 1.40 -2.92
C SER A 205 1.98 2.73 -2.60
N SER A 206 1.53 3.43 -1.57
CA SER A 206 2.26 4.56 -1.02
C SER A 206 3.30 4.07 -0.02
N LEU A 207 4.56 4.46 -0.18
CA LEU A 207 5.65 4.06 0.68
C LEU A 207 5.96 5.19 1.67
N GLY A 208 5.30 5.17 2.82
CA GLY A 208 5.51 6.19 3.85
C GLY A 208 6.73 5.93 4.71
N LYS A 209 6.94 4.69 5.15
CA LYS A 209 8.07 4.29 6.00
C LYS A 209 8.36 2.81 5.87
N THR A 210 9.64 2.45 5.99
CA THR A 210 10.08 1.08 6.25
C THR A 210 10.17 0.85 7.75
N MET A 211 9.85 -0.36 8.19
CA MET A 211 9.87 -0.75 9.60
C MET A 211 10.65 -2.05 9.78
N GLY A 212 11.57 -2.08 10.75
CA GLY A 212 12.34 -3.27 11.06
C GLY A 212 13.56 -3.49 10.19
N SER A 213 14.29 -2.44 9.89
CA SER A 213 15.49 -2.49 9.03
C SER A 213 16.64 -3.33 9.60
N TRP A 214 16.74 -3.43 10.94
CA TRP A 214 17.87 -4.05 11.63
C TRP A 214 17.46 -5.17 12.56
N LYS A 215 18.28 -6.22 12.64
CA LYS A 215 18.22 -7.17 13.74
C LYS A 215 18.81 -6.50 14.98
N THR A 216 18.07 -6.54 16.08
CA THR A 216 18.49 -5.95 17.36
C THR A 216 18.33 -6.96 18.48
N ASP A 217 19.15 -6.80 19.53
CA ASP A 217 18.93 -7.49 20.80
C ASP A 217 17.79 -6.84 21.61
N ARG A 218 17.53 -7.35 22.82
CA ARG A 218 16.51 -6.81 23.74
C ARG A 218 16.77 -5.40 24.23
N ASN A 219 18.00 -4.90 24.08
CA ASN A 219 18.43 -3.55 24.48
C ASN A 219 18.47 -2.60 23.27
N PHE A 220 18.05 -3.08 22.09
CA PHE A 220 18.12 -2.39 20.81
C PHE A 220 19.54 -2.11 20.30
N ASN A 221 20.57 -2.87 20.76
CA ASN A 221 21.82 -2.89 20.03
C ASN A 221 21.60 -3.56 18.68
N VAL A 222 22.12 -2.97 17.62
CA VAL A 222 22.24 -3.68 16.34
C VAL A 222 23.18 -4.87 16.52
N VAL A 223 22.78 -6.02 16.01
CA VAL A 223 23.60 -7.22 16.05
C VAL A 223 24.20 -7.51 14.67
N ASP A 224 25.30 -8.27 14.65
CA ASP A 224 25.89 -8.82 13.44
C ASP A 224 25.21 -10.12 12.98
N GLU A 225 25.70 -10.76 11.92
CA GLU A 225 25.16 -12.01 11.39
C GLU A 225 25.34 -13.22 12.35
N GLN A 226 26.19 -13.12 13.36
CA GLN A 226 26.38 -14.08 14.43
C GLN A 226 25.49 -13.80 15.65
N ALA A 227 24.62 -12.77 15.57
CA ALA A 227 23.78 -12.25 16.63
C ALA A 227 24.56 -11.63 17.81
N GLU A 228 25.82 -11.22 17.60
CA GLU A 228 26.62 -10.51 18.60
C GLU A 228 26.37 -8.99 18.51
N PRO A 229 26.16 -8.31 19.64
CA PRO A 229 25.92 -6.87 19.65
C PRO A 229 27.10 -6.06 19.16
N ILE A 230 26.85 -5.12 18.24
CA ILE A 230 27.84 -4.13 17.82
C ILE A 230 27.92 -3.03 18.88
N ALA A 231 29.06 -2.92 19.54
CA ALA A 231 29.25 -1.97 20.65
C ALA A 231 28.97 -0.52 20.23
N GLY A 232 28.11 0.17 20.98
CA GLY A 232 27.75 1.58 20.75
C GLY A 232 26.78 1.83 19.60
N LEU A 233 26.33 0.79 18.86
CA LEU A 233 25.36 0.93 17.78
C LEU A 233 23.97 0.47 18.25
N TYR A 234 22.99 1.39 18.18
CA TYR A 234 21.60 1.13 18.52
C TYR A 234 20.68 1.51 17.37
N ALA A 235 19.67 0.70 17.15
CA ALA A 235 18.56 1.01 16.25
C ALA A 235 17.25 1.02 17.04
N VAL A 236 16.58 2.17 17.06
CA VAL A 236 15.38 2.41 17.86
C VAL A 236 14.23 2.90 16.98
N GLY A 237 13.03 2.97 17.55
CA GLY A 237 11.86 3.38 16.79
C GLY A 237 11.60 2.45 15.62
N VAL A 238 11.22 3.00 14.48
CA VAL A 238 10.87 2.21 13.29
C VAL A 238 12.05 1.45 12.69
N GLU A 239 13.27 1.92 12.88
CA GLU A 239 14.49 1.25 12.40
C GLU A 239 14.79 -0.05 13.16
N GLY A 240 14.50 -0.08 14.47
CA GLY A 240 14.64 -1.27 15.34
C GLY A 240 13.34 -2.03 15.55
N ALA A 241 12.33 -1.82 14.73
CA ALA A 241 10.98 -2.33 14.96
C ALA A 241 10.78 -3.77 14.42
N MET A 242 11.49 -4.74 14.95
CA MET A 242 11.32 -6.16 14.62
C MET A 242 9.97 -6.75 15.02
N ILE A 243 9.14 -5.99 15.75
CA ILE A 243 7.81 -6.45 16.20
C ILE A 243 6.75 -6.44 15.09
N TRP A 244 7.04 -5.81 13.97
CA TRP A 244 6.18 -5.84 12.79
C TRP A 244 6.89 -6.54 11.64
N ALA A 245 6.15 -7.43 10.96
CA ALA A 245 6.63 -8.10 9.77
C ALA A 245 5.58 -7.97 8.67
N ASN A 246 5.97 -7.51 7.49
CA ASN A 246 5.14 -7.31 6.30
C ASN A 246 4.02 -6.26 6.44
N VAL A 247 3.28 -6.22 7.55
CA VAL A 247 2.15 -5.33 7.76
C VAL A 247 2.21 -4.68 9.14
N TYR A 248 2.09 -3.36 9.18
CA TYR A 248 1.94 -2.63 10.43
C TYR A 248 0.54 -2.83 11.03
N THR A 249 0.49 -3.12 12.32
CA THR A 249 -0.75 -3.43 13.04
C THR A 249 -1.50 -2.15 13.43
N MET A 250 -2.34 -1.63 12.55
CA MET A 250 -3.10 -0.39 12.80
C MET A 250 -4.21 -0.53 13.84
N ASN A 251 -4.73 -1.74 14.02
CA ASN A 251 -5.78 -2.04 15.00
C ASN A 251 -5.33 -1.94 16.46
N ILE A 252 -4.03 -1.73 16.72
CA ILE A 252 -3.49 -1.42 18.04
C ILE A 252 -3.02 0.04 18.04
N SER A 253 -3.95 0.95 18.31
CA SER A 253 -3.67 2.39 18.31
C SER A 253 -2.54 2.74 19.29
N GLY A 254 -1.60 3.59 18.83
CA GLY A 254 -0.47 4.04 19.62
C GLY A 254 0.71 3.06 19.71
N SER A 255 0.64 1.87 19.10
CA SER A 255 1.70 0.85 19.16
C SER A 255 3.06 1.36 18.67
N CYS A 256 3.09 2.10 17.56
CA CYS A 256 4.31 2.71 17.04
C CYS A 256 4.88 3.76 18.01
N GLY A 257 4.04 4.68 18.51
CA GLY A 257 4.46 5.68 19.48
C GLY A 257 5.01 5.07 20.78
N ALA A 258 4.33 4.04 21.29
CA ALA A 258 4.77 3.29 22.46
C ALA A 258 6.12 2.61 22.24
N HIS A 259 6.28 1.95 21.07
CA HIS A 259 7.54 1.31 20.69
C HIS A 259 8.69 2.33 20.56
N ASN A 260 8.45 3.49 19.94
CA ASN A 260 9.44 4.54 19.79
C ASN A 260 9.95 5.04 21.14
N ILE A 261 9.03 5.30 22.09
CA ILE A 261 9.38 5.75 23.44
C ILE A 261 10.12 4.66 24.21
N TYR A 262 9.60 3.42 24.18
CA TYR A 262 10.18 2.29 24.87
C TYR A 262 11.59 1.96 24.38
N SER A 263 11.77 1.84 23.05
CA SER A 263 13.05 1.48 22.45
C SER A 263 14.12 2.55 22.70
N GLY A 264 13.78 3.83 22.51
CA GLY A 264 14.69 4.94 22.79
C GLY A 264 15.13 4.99 24.25
N ARG A 265 14.17 4.86 25.19
CA ARG A 265 14.48 4.81 26.61
C ARG A 265 15.37 3.63 26.99
N THR A 266 15.06 2.43 26.48
CA THR A 266 15.82 1.21 26.78
C THR A 266 17.25 1.29 26.28
N ALA A 267 17.45 1.75 25.04
CA ALA A 267 18.77 1.93 24.45
C ALA A 267 19.65 2.90 25.24
N VAL A 268 19.08 4.05 25.63
CA VAL A 268 19.82 5.06 26.42
C VAL A 268 20.21 4.52 27.79
N LEU A 269 19.30 3.85 28.50
CA LEU A 269 19.62 3.27 29.81
C LEU A 269 20.73 2.24 29.70
N HIS A 270 20.66 1.34 28.73
CA HIS A 270 21.69 0.34 28.48
C HIS A 270 23.04 1.00 28.13
N ALA A 271 23.08 2.00 27.26
CA ALA A 271 24.30 2.74 26.93
C ALA A 271 24.96 3.39 28.15
N VAL A 272 24.15 3.97 29.07
CA VAL A 272 24.65 4.56 30.31
C VAL A 272 25.21 3.50 31.28
N GLU A 273 24.51 2.36 31.40
CA GLU A 273 24.94 1.25 32.26
C GLU A 273 26.22 0.60 31.79
N THR A 274 26.38 0.46 30.49
CA THR A 274 27.59 -0.12 29.86
C THR A 274 28.71 0.89 29.67
N ARG A 275 28.46 2.17 29.96
CA ARG A 275 29.43 3.27 29.83
C ARG A 275 30.03 3.39 28.42
N LEU A 276 29.23 3.15 27.44
CA LEU A 276 29.56 3.40 26.04
C LEU A 276 29.50 4.88 25.72
#